data_169d859c72e93db0beb81f010491b451
#
_entry.id   169d859c72e93db0beb81f010491b451
#
_cell.length_a   1.000
_cell.length_b   1.000
_cell.length_c   1.000
_cell.angle_alpha   90.00
_cell.angle_beta   90.00
_cell.angle_gamma   90.00
#
_symmetry.space_group_name_H-M   'P 1'
#
loop_
_entity.id
_entity.type
_entity.pdbx_description
1 polymer ?
#
loop_
_entity_poly.entity_id
_entity_poly.type
_entity_poly.pdbx_seq_one_letter_code
_entity_poly.pdbx_strand_id
1 'polypeptide(L)'
;MNAHILEARVIAPEQIVPEAQAKFDAGYRLVTVSALAADEQHVELLYHYDKANDMVHMRVTVQKDLPIPSISGVYFCALLIENEVQDLFDVRFDGLALDFKRTLLLSDETKKVVNAPFFYIPAQKNTSKRA
;
A
#
# COMPACT_ATOMS: atom_id res chain seq x y z
N MET A 1 -12.73 13.72 13.41
CA MET A 1 -12.47 13.30 12.95
C MET A 1 -12.40 13.16 12.01
N ASN A 2 -12.13 12.87 11.74
CA ASN A 2 -12.00 12.86 10.90
C ASN A 2 -12.81 12.15 10.00
N ALA A 3 -13.98 12.46 9.85
CA ALA A 3 -14.84 11.93 8.85
C ALA A 3 -14.28 12.08 7.47
N HIS A 4 -13.46 13.06 7.29
CA HIS A 4 -12.85 13.27 5.99
C HIS A 4 -12.01 12.10 5.55
N ILE A 5 -11.42 11.42 6.50
CA ILE A 5 -10.59 10.27 6.16
C ILE A 5 -11.44 9.19 5.55
N LEU A 6 -12.73 9.16 5.90
CA LEU A 6 -13.63 8.15 5.41
C LEU A 6 -14.21 8.46 4.05
N GLU A 7 -13.92 9.64 3.52
CA GLU A 7 -14.46 10.04 2.24
C GLU A 7 -13.57 9.62 1.10
N ALA A 8 -13.09 8.40 1.16
CA ALA A 8 -12.27 7.87 0.09
C ALA A 8 -13.19 7.33 -1.00
N ARG A 9 -12.83 7.63 -2.24
CA ARG A 9 -13.55 7.08 -3.37
C ARG A 9 -13.13 5.62 -3.55
N VAL A 10 -14.11 4.75 -3.64
CA VAL A 10 -13.83 3.31 -3.80
C VAL A 10 -13.59 3.02 -5.27
N ILE A 11 -12.49 2.35 -5.58
CA ILE A 11 -12.17 1.98 -6.95
C ILE A 11 -11.86 0.49 -7.00
N ALA A 12 -11.89 -0.06 -8.22
CA ALA A 12 -11.52 -1.45 -8.44
C ALA A 12 -10.01 -1.55 -8.68
N PRO A 13 -9.42 -2.74 -8.45
CA PRO A 13 -7.98 -2.88 -8.70
C PRO A 13 -7.56 -2.49 -10.11
N GLU A 14 -8.40 -2.74 -11.10
CA GLU A 14 -8.09 -2.38 -12.48
C GLU A 14 -8.00 -0.87 -12.68
N GLN A 15 -8.54 -0.09 -11.78
CA GLN A 15 -8.54 1.36 -11.89
C GLN A 15 -7.34 2.00 -11.20
N ILE A 16 -6.53 1.21 -10.49
CA ILE A 16 -5.41 1.77 -9.73
C ILE A 16 -4.46 2.57 -10.63
N VAL A 17 -4.00 1.97 -11.72
CA VAL A 17 -3.04 2.64 -12.60
C VAL A 17 -3.69 3.77 -13.39
N PRO A 18 -4.85 3.57 -14.03
CA PRO A 18 -5.48 4.69 -14.73
C PRO A 18 -5.78 5.88 -13.83
N GLU A 19 -6.20 5.64 -12.60
CA GLU A 19 -6.47 6.74 -11.69
C GLU A 19 -5.18 7.44 -11.27
N ALA A 20 -4.12 6.67 -11.07
CA ALA A 20 -2.82 7.28 -10.74
C ALA A 20 -2.34 8.15 -11.90
N GLN A 21 -2.49 7.67 -13.13
CA GLN A 21 -2.08 8.43 -14.30
C GLN A 21 -2.88 9.71 -14.43
N ALA A 22 -4.19 9.62 -14.20
CA ALA A 22 -5.05 10.80 -14.28
C ALA A 22 -4.65 11.83 -13.21
N LYS A 23 -4.31 11.37 -12.02
CA LYS A 23 -3.86 12.26 -10.96
C LYS A 23 -2.53 12.90 -11.31
N PHE A 24 -1.62 12.13 -11.87
CA PHE A 24 -0.33 12.66 -12.27
C PHE A 24 -0.50 13.73 -13.34
N ASP A 25 -1.34 13.45 -14.33
CA ASP A 25 -1.58 14.37 -15.44
C ASP A 25 -2.26 15.66 -14.93
N ALA A 26 -3.05 15.55 -13.89
CA ALA A 26 -3.73 16.71 -13.32
C ALA A 26 -2.86 17.49 -12.33
N GLY A 27 -1.63 17.03 -12.09
CA GLY A 27 -0.72 17.76 -11.24
C GLY A 27 -0.73 17.35 -9.78
N TYR A 28 -1.39 16.25 -9.44
CA TYR A 28 -1.37 15.75 -8.07
C TYR A 28 -0.07 15.00 -7.81
N ARG A 29 0.40 15.08 -6.58
CA ARG A 29 1.51 14.26 -6.15
C ARG A 29 0.98 13.11 -5.31
N LEU A 30 1.72 12.01 -5.27
CA LEU A 30 1.37 10.91 -4.39
C LEU A 30 1.95 11.18 -3.03
N VAL A 31 1.10 11.20 -2.02
CA VAL A 31 1.56 11.42 -0.65
C VAL A 31 2.06 10.13 -0.06
N THR A 32 1.23 9.10 -0.07
CA THR A 32 1.58 7.79 0.42
C THR A 32 0.49 6.80 0.06
N VAL A 33 0.76 5.53 0.34
CA VAL A 33 -0.23 4.48 0.21
C VAL A 33 -0.31 3.80 1.58
N SER A 34 -1.50 3.81 2.17
CA SER A 34 -1.73 3.14 3.44
C SER A 34 -2.31 1.76 3.17
N ALA A 35 -2.02 0.81 4.03
CA ALA A 35 -2.53 -0.54 3.88
C ALA A 35 -3.07 -1.04 5.20
N LEU A 36 -4.17 -1.77 5.13
CA LEU A 36 -4.79 -2.39 6.30
C LEU A 36 -5.18 -3.81 5.94
N ALA A 37 -5.02 -4.72 6.90
CA ALA A 37 -5.53 -6.07 6.73
C ALA A 37 -7.03 -6.03 6.90
N ALA A 38 -7.78 -6.29 5.83
CA ALA A 38 -9.22 -6.31 5.92
C ALA A 38 -9.70 -7.62 6.52
N ASP A 39 -9.09 -8.72 6.10
CA ASP A 39 -9.33 -10.03 6.68
C ASP A 39 -8.15 -10.91 6.29
N GLU A 40 -8.26 -12.22 6.45
CA GLU A 40 -7.13 -13.11 6.20
C GLU A 40 -6.77 -13.19 4.73
N GLN A 41 -7.68 -12.80 3.85
CA GLN A 41 -7.48 -12.95 2.42
C GLN A 41 -7.43 -11.63 1.68
N HIS A 42 -7.76 -10.53 2.32
CA HIS A 42 -7.87 -9.23 1.67
C HIS A 42 -7.09 -8.18 2.39
N VAL A 43 -6.56 -7.26 1.62
CA VAL A 43 -5.88 -6.08 2.13
C VAL A 43 -6.58 -4.88 1.53
N GLU A 44 -6.78 -3.85 2.32
CA GLU A 44 -7.35 -2.60 1.84
C GLU A 44 -6.22 -1.61 1.66
N LEU A 45 -6.16 -1.02 0.49
CA LEU A 45 -5.16 -0.01 0.17
C LEU A 45 -5.83 1.34 0.05
N LEU A 46 -5.17 2.37 0.56
CA LEU A 46 -5.65 3.74 0.43
C LEU A 46 -4.54 4.55 -0.21
N TYR A 47 -4.84 5.07 -1.39
CA TYR A 47 -3.92 5.90 -2.13
C TYR A 47 -4.26 7.36 -1.85
N HIS A 48 -3.28 8.10 -1.36
CA HIS A 48 -3.49 9.49 -0.96
C HIS A 48 -2.75 10.41 -1.90
N TYR A 49 -3.49 11.30 -2.55
CA TYR A 49 -2.94 12.27 -3.50
C TYR A 49 -3.21 13.68 -3.00
N ASP A 50 -2.36 14.61 -3.41
CA ASP A 50 -2.46 15.98 -2.93
C ASP A 50 -2.09 16.95 -4.05
N LYS A 51 -2.86 18.03 -4.16
CA LYS A 51 -2.55 19.10 -5.06
C LYS A 51 -3.00 20.41 -4.42
N ALA A 52 -2.03 21.26 -4.08
CA ALA A 52 -2.32 22.56 -3.49
C ALA A 52 -3.25 22.44 -2.28
N ASN A 53 -2.93 21.51 -1.39
CA ASN A 53 -3.69 21.27 -0.17
C ASN A 53 -5.05 20.60 -0.39
N ASP A 54 -5.32 20.17 -1.61
CA ASP A 54 -6.54 19.43 -1.89
C ASP A 54 -6.19 17.94 -1.86
N MET A 55 -6.54 17.27 -0.77
CA MET A 55 -6.25 15.85 -0.60
C MET A 55 -7.36 15.01 -1.18
N VAL A 56 -6.97 13.99 -1.93
CA VAL A 56 -7.91 13.04 -2.51
C VAL A 56 -7.48 11.65 -2.10
N HIS A 57 -8.45 10.83 -1.73
CA HIS A 57 -8.17 9.48 -1.24
C HIS A 57 -8.92 8.48 -2.10
N MET A 58 -8.24 7.38 -2.44
CA MET A 58 -8.87 6.31 -3.17
C MET A 58 -8.65 5.01 -2.43
N ARG A 59 -9.73 4.27 -2.24
CA ARG A 59 -9.72 3.02 -1.49
C ARG A 59 -9.95 1.85 -2.43
N VAL A 60 -9.14 0.83 -2.29
CA VAL A 60 -9.30 -0.37 -3.09
C VAL A 60 -9.05 -1.59 -2.21
N THR A 61 -9.92 -2.59 -2.34
CA THR A 61 -9.74 -3.86 -1.64
C THR A 61 -9.13 -4.85 -2.62
N VAL A 62 -8.04 -5.46 -2.23
CA VAL A 62 -7.33 -6.40 -3.09
C VAL A 62 -7.23 -7.75 -2.39
N GLN A 63 -7.17 -8.81 -3.19
CA GLN A 63 -6.95 -10.16 -2.68
C GLN A 63 -5.47 -10.42 -2.58
N LYS A 64 -5.06 -11.06 -1.49
CA LYS A 64 -3.64 -11.29 -1.26
C LYS A 64 -3.00 -12.19 -2.30
N ASP A 65 -3.78 -13.11 -2.87
CA ASP A 65 -3.23 -14.07 -3.83
C ASP A 65 -3.21 -13.55 -5.26
N LEU A 66 -3.65 -12.33 -5.48
CA LEU A 66 -3.62 -11.74 -6.81
C LEU A 66 -2.61 -10.60 -6.84
N PRO A 67 -1.91 -10.42 -7.96
CA PRO A 67 -0.97 -9.32 -8.04
C PRO A 67 -1.70 -7.99 -8.11
N ILE A 68 -1.10 -6.97 -7.49
CA ILE A 68 -1.66 -5.64 -7.46
C ILE A 68 -0.89 -4.80 -8.48
N PRO A 69 -1.59 -4.09 -9.38
CA PRO A 69 -0.86 -3.26 -10.35
C PRO A 69 -0.04 -2.18 -9.64
N SER A 70 1.22 -2.10 -9.99
CA SER A 70 2.13 -1.12 -9.42
C SER A 70 1.94 0.24 -10.06
N ILE A 71 2.03 1.31 -9.27
CA ILE A 71 2.03 2.66 -9.82
C ILE A 71 3.43 3.27 -9.81
N SER A 72 4.47 2.45 -9.58
CA SER A 72 5.83 2.99 -9.56
C SER A 72 6.27 3.52 -10.93
N GLY A 73 5.61 3.10 -12.00
CA GLY A 73 5.87 3.66 -13.32
C GLY A 73 5.26 5.02 -13.53
N VAL A 74 4.27 5.40 -12.72
CA VAL A 74 3.65 6.71 -12.77
C VAL A 74 4.28 7.62 -11.73
N TYR A 75 4.38 7.14 -10.50
CA TYR A 75 5.00 7.87 -9.41
C TYR A 75 6.18 7.05 -8.91
N PHE A 76 7.37 7.47 -9.24
CA PHE A 76 8.54 6.70 -8.85
C PHE A 76 8.66 6.56 -7.33
N CYS A 77 8.18 7.56 -6.60
CA CYS A 77 8.23 7.47 -5.14
C CYS A 77 7.40 6.32 -4.58
N ALA A 78 6.49 5.77 -5.37
CA ALA A 78 5.71 4.61 -4.94
C ALA A 78 6.57 3.37 -4.82
N LEU A 79 7.75 3.37 -5.43
CA LEU A 79 8.61 2.19 -5.44
C LEU A 79 8.88 1.66 -4.03
N LEU A 80 9.34 2.53 -3.14
CA LEU A 80 9.65 2.09 -1.78
C LEU A 80 8.38 1.79 -0.99
N ILE A 81 7.35 2.58 -1.20
CA ILE A 81 6.09 2.39 -0.49
C ILE A 81 5.48 1.03 -0.82
N GLU A 82 5.45 0.68 -2.09
CA GLU A 82 4.87 -0.60 -2.50
C GLU A 82 5.71 -1.77 -2.03
N ASN A 83 7.03 -1.63 -2.04
CA ASN A 83 7.88 -2.69 -1.49
C ASN A 83 7.65 -2.85 0.00
N GLU A 84 7.43 -1.75 0.71
CA GLU A 84 7.13 -1.81 2.13
C GLU A 84 5.82 -2.53 2.39
N VAL A 85 4.82 -2.26 1.58
CA VAL A 85 3.54 -2.94 1.71
C VAL A 85 3.70 -4.44 1.46
N GLN A 86 4.50 -4.81 0.46
CA GLN A 86 4.79 -6.23 0.23
C GLN A 86 5.40 -6.88 1.45
N ASP A 87 6.36 -6.20 2.08
CA ASP A 87 7.03 -6.75 3.26
C ASP A 87 6.04 -7.02 4.38
N LEU A 88 5.15 -6.09 4.62
CA LEU A 88 4.33 -6.11 5.83
C LEU A 88 2.99 -6.82 5.65
N PHE A 89 2.49 -6.92 4.45
CA PHE A 89 1.14 -7.44 4.23
C PHE A 89 1.08 -8.69 3.37
N ASP A 90 2.23 -9.22 2.98
CA ASP A 90 2.30 -10.46 2.20
C ASP A 90 1.48 -10.37 0.92
N VAL A 91 1.63 -9.25 0.22
CA VAL A 91 1.02 -9.06 -1.09
C VAL A 91 2.14 -8.83 -2.10
N ARG A 92 1.77 -8.86 -3.37
CA ARG A 92 2.73 -8.73 -4.44
C ARG A 92 2.25 -7.67 -5.41
N PHE A 93 3.13 -6.75 -5.77
CA PHE A 93 2.84 -5.76 -6.79
C PHE A 93 3.45 -6.20 -8.11
N ASP A 94 2.67 -6.03 -9.18
CA ASP A 94 3.09 -6.39 -10.51
C ASP A 94 3.56 -5.14 -11.24
N GLY A 95 4.74 -5.21 -11.85
CA GLY A 95 5.26 -4.06 -12.57
C GLY A 95 6.12 -3.12 -11.76
N LEU A 96 6.59 -3.56 -10.60
CA LEU A 96 7.50 -2.75 -9.80
C LEU A 96 8.77 -2.48 -10.57
N ALA A 97 9.23 -1.22 -10.55
CA ALA A 97 10.48 -0.88 -11.19
C ALA A 97 11.65 -1.59 -10.54
N LEU A 98 11.56 -1.84 -9.23
CA LEU A 98 12.55 -2.59 -8.50
C LEU A 98 11.84 -3.33 -7.38
N ASP A 99 11.97 -4.65 -7.36
CA ASP A 99 11.28 -5.48 -6.40
C ASP A 99 12.28 -6.09 -5.43
N PHE A 100 12.19 -5.73 -4.17
CA PHE A 100 13.07 -6.26 -3.12
C PHE A 100 12.60 -7.62 -2.61
N LYS A 101 11.49 -8.14 -3.12
CA LYS A 101 11.01 -9.48 -2.82
C LYS A 101 10.85 -9.71 -1.32
N ARG A 102 10.26 -8.72 -0.67
CA ARG A 102 9.98 -8.75 0.76
C ARG A 102 11.24 -8.81 1.62
N THR A 103 12.31 -8.20 1.14
CA THR A 103 13.54 -8.11 1.94
C THR A 103 13.96 -6.68 2.19
N LEU A 104 13.08 -5.72 1.88
CA LEU A 104 13.39 -4.32 2.13
C LEU A 104 13.50 -4.05 3.63
N LEU A 105 12.53 -4.52 4.39
CA LEU A 105 12.48 -4.29 5.83
C LEU A 105 12.66 -5.56 6.64
N LEU A 106 12.39 -6.73 6.05
CA LEU A 106 12.26 -7.96 6.80
C LEU A 106 13.30 -8.99 6.39
N SER A 107 13.85 -9.71 7.37
CA SER A 107 14.60 -10.91 7.10
C SER A 107 13.61 -12.05 6.83
N ASP A 108 14.14 -13.16 6.35
CA ASP A 108 13.30 -14.31 6.08
C ASP A 108 12.62 -14.84 7.34
N GLU A 109 13.29 -14.78 8.46
CA GLU A 109 12.69 -15.23 9.72
C GLU A 109 11.57 -14.29 10.13
N THR A 110 11.79 -13.00 9.98
CA THR A 110 10.80 -12.02 10.38
C THR A 110 9.54 -12.12 9.54
N LYS A 111 9.69 -12.49 8.27
CA LYS A 111 8.52 -12.64 7.40
C LYS A 111 7.51 -13.63 7.94
N LYS A 112 7.98 -14.68 8.56
CA LYS A 112 7.06 -15.68 9.11
C LYS A 112 6.21 -15.09 10.21
N VAL A 113 6.77 -14.17 10.98
CA VAL A 113 6.04 -13.54 12.07
C VAL A 113 5.01 -12.56 11.53
N VAL A 114 5.44 -11.72 10.59
CA VAL A 114 4.53 -10.70 10.06
C VAL A 114 3.38 -11.30 9.30
N ASN A 115 3.54 -12.49 8.75
CA ASN A 115 2.47 -13.11 8.01
C ASN A 115 1.44 -13.78 8.90
N ALA A 116 1.67 -13.79 10.20
CA ALA A 116 0.68 -14.37 11.10
C ALA A 116 -0.60 -13.56 11.03
N PRO A 117 -1.74 -14.23 11.15
CA PRO A 117 -3.00 -13.52 11.12
C PRO A 117 -3.06 -12.45 12.19
N PHE A 118 -3.59 -11.31 11.84
CA PHE A 118 -3.76 -10.20 12.76
C PHE A 118 -2.47 -9.62 13.29
N PHE A 119 -1.34 -10.01 12.71
CA PHE A 119 -0.13 -9.36 13.11
C PHE A 119 -0.20 -7.94 12.58
N TYR A 120 -0.11 -7.00 13.46
CA TYR A 120 -0.24 -5.62 13.09
C TYR A 120 0.97 -4.87 13.55
N ILE A 121 1.52 -4.07 12.70
CA ILE A 121 2.66 -3.33 13.04
C ILE A 121 2.33 -1.94 13.11
N PRO A 122 1.88 -1.51 14.15
CA PRO A 122 1.71 -0.13 14.26
C PRO A 122 2.99 0.24 14.62
N ALA A 123 3.59 0.06 14.25
CA ALA A 123 4.71 0.44 14.65
C ALA A 123 5.14 -0.19 15.84
N GLN A 124 4.96 -0.93 16.09
CA GLN A 124 5.30 -1.51 16.92
C GLN A 124 5.74 -1.87 17.49
N LYS A 125 5.53 -2.20 17.85
CA LYS A 125 5.83 -2.71 18.46
C LYS A 125 6.35 -3.45 18.42
N ASN A 126 6.53 -3.71 18.31
CA ASN A 126 6.93 -4.51 18.34
C ASN A 126 7.79 -4.78 18.42
N THR A 127 8.06 -4.30 18.28
CA THR A 127 8.91 -4.67 18.42
C THR A 127 9.52 -5.07 19.19
N SER A 128 9.46 -4.95 19.75
CA SER A 128 10.05 -5.37 20.58
C SER A 128 9.90 -6.43 21.02
N LYS A 129 9.46 -6.89 20.97
CA LYS A 129 9.46 -7.85 21.35
C LYS A 129 10.15 -8.57 20.85
N ARG A 130 10.51 -8.46 20.25
CA ARG A 130 11.19 -9.06 19.74
C ARG A 130 12.30 -9.08 20.09
N ALA A 131 12.49 -8.83 20.48
CA ALA A 131 13.57 -8.98 20.80
C ALA A 131 13.98 -9.72 21.11
#